data_d12570202eb11f8009a0f9af09651314
#
_entry.id   d12570202eb11f8009a0f9af09651314
#
_cell.length_a   1.000
_cell.length_b   1.000
_cell.length_c   1.000
_cell.angle_alpha   90.00
_cell.angle_beta   90.00
_cell.angle_gamma   90.00
#
_symmetry.space_group_name_H-M   'P 1'
#
loop_
_entity.id
_entity.type
_entity.pdbx_description
1 polymer ?
#
loop_
_entity_poly.entity_id
_entity_poly.type
_entity_poly.pdbx_seq_one_letter_code
_entity_poly.pdbx_strand_id
1 'polypeptide(L)'
;MMTSRRQNLFIGSAVALLFGVLCWISFDFMHSVQQSLWDNSVKNIMESTARGANVLQRGYIKDLEMLRMLANELEQGKSSDSGRIRSKLKRFLSDTGNLSALIFEDGTGYVDTGLAVTLTPQEMEIFKGLHESSGLLFPYRNRGTGRRTFTIYTVVDFPDGRKAYLFKGYNVETLYATYAMSFYNNTGFSYVVAPDGNIAMRSVHPASNKTFSNLFDLISQSENNPDVVESFRNSLKNGKMGIAMFSNRHEEFVFCYVPMPEMDGWYIVSVVPNVEIMREANSIIQKTLFICFLIFVGFLICFLIYLYITRGYQKEIYALAYTDKLTGVRNFTKFRQDGEGMLQARDGLPCALLSINMLNFKIYNDVMGYSEGDALLKAFARILEREAPRPVLVARMLADAFLVLFPYKGKEELVTYCEAYSRALNGFIVSREQNYQLELRSGICCVEDSDASDINSLLDRANMALKTIKMKGAAQWKFYDRTMRDKLLREKDLEIRMEKALADGEFLVYIQPKYWVGTRALAGGEALVRWKSPDQGFLSPGEFIPLFEKNRFIVKLDQFMFTSVCGLLRQWLDAGIPPPVGQRVADAVPHA
;
A
#
# COMPACT_ATOMS: atom_id res chain seq x y z
N MET A 1 13.00 -10.14 13.86
CA MET A 1 13.25 -9.33 12.64
C MET A 1 12.73 -9.94 11.34
N MET A 2 12.88 -11.25 11.11
CA MET A 2 12.37 -11.93 9.90
C MET A 2 10.83 -11.88 9.72
N THR A 3 10.06 -11.97 10.79
CA THR A 3 8.58 -11.95 10.75
C THR A 3 7.99 -10.61 10.31
N SER A 4 8.55 -9.49 10.78
CA SER A 4 8.09 -8.14 10.41
C SER A 4 8.39 -7.80 8.94
N ARG A 5 9.55 -8.24 8.41
CA ARG A 5 9.92 -8.04 7.01
C ARG A 5 9.01 -8.85 6.06
N ARG A 6 8.63 -10.06 6.46
CA ARG A 6 7.65 -10.90 5.74
C ARG A 6 6.24 -10.30 5.79
N GLN A 7 5.83 -9.77 6.93
CA GLN A 7 4.53 -9.11 7.07
C GLN A 7 4.42 -7.85 6.20
N ASN A 8 5.44 -6.99 6.18
CA ASN A 8 5.48 -5.80 5.33
C ASN A 8 5.52 -6.15 3.84
N LEU A 9 6.20 -7.22 3.46
CA LEU A 9 6.22 -7.76 2.09
C LEU A 9 4.83 -8.29 1.70
N PHE A 10 4.17 -9.00 2.59
CA PHE A 10 2.80 -9.52 2.37
C PHE A 10 1.78 -8.38 2.22
N ILE A 11 1.83 -7.37 3.09
CA ILE A 11 0.96 -6.18 2.98
C ILE A 11 1.25 -5.41 1.69
N GLY A 12 2.53 -5.21 1.34
CA GLY A 12 2.92 -4.57 0.09
C GLY A 12 2.44 -5.33 -1.15
N SER A 13 2.55 -6.67 -1.15
CA SER A 13 2.04 -7.50 -2.25
C SER A 13 0.51 -7.50 -2.34
N ALA A 14 -0.20 -7.50 -1.20
CA ALA A 14 -1.66 -7.41 -1.17
C ALA A 14 -2.16 -6.04 -1.70
N VAL A 15 -1.50 -4.95 -1.33
CA VAL A 15 -1.79 -3.59 -1.85
C VAL A 15 -1.52 -3.51 -3.34
N ALA A 16 -0.41 -4.06 -3.83
CA ALA A 16 -0.08 -4.10 -5.26
C ALA A 16 -1.09 -4.92 -6.06
N LEU A 17 -1.54 -6.06 -5.52
CA LEU A 17 -2.56 -6.90 -6.15
C LEU A 17 -3.92 -6.19 -6.20
N LEU A 18 -4.33 -5.54 -5.12
CA LEU A 18 -5.57 -4.76 -5.06
C LEU A 18 -5.54 -3.59 -6.06
N PHE A 19 -4.40 -2.92 -6.19
CA PHE A 19 -4.19 -1.87 -7.18
C PHE A 19 -4.25 -2.42 -8.60
N GLY A 20 -3.63 -3.57 -8.88
CA GLY A 20 -3.70 -4.24 -10.18
C GLY A 20 -5.14 -4.59 -10.58
N VAL A 21 -5.95 -5.10 -9.64
CA VAL A 21 -7.38 -5.38 -9.86
C VAL A 21 -8.16 -4.09 -10.14
N LEU A 22 -7.91 -3.02 -9.38
CA LEU A 22 -8.54 -1.71 -9.63
C LEU A 22 -8.21 -1.13 -11.00
N CYS A 23 -6.95 -1.21 -11.42
CA CYS A 23 -6.52 -0.80 -12.75
C CYS A 23 -7.21 -1.61 -13.86
N TRP A 24 -7.32 -2.93 -13.68
CA TRP A 24 -7.99 -3.80 -14.62
C TRP A 24 -9.49 -3.48 -14.74
N ILE A 25 -10.19 -3.32 -13.61
CA ILE A 25 -11.61 -2.92 -13.59
C ILE A 25 -11.81 -1.54 -14.26
N SER A 26 -10.93 -0.58 -13.97
CA SER A 26 -11.00 0.76 -14.58
C SER A 26 -10.77 0.71 -16.08
N PHE A 27 -9.84 -0.11 -16.55
CA PHE A 27 -9.56 -0.30 -17.97
C PHE A 27 -10.75 -0.96 -18.69
N ASP A 28 -11.32 -2.02 -18.13
CA ASP A 28 -12.50 -2.72 -18.66
C ASP A 28 -13.72 -1.78 -18.71
N PHE A 29 -13.95 -1.02 -17.65
CA PHE A 29 -14.99 0.00 -17.60
C PHE A 29 -14.81 1.07 -18.70
N MET A 30 -13.60 1.62 -18.87
CA MET A 30 -13.31 2.60 -19.90
C MET A 30 -13.58 2.04 -21.31
N HIS A 31 -13.13 0.82 -21.57
CA HIS A 31 -13.35 0.16 -22.85
C HIS A 31 -14.85 -0.05 -23.14
N SER A 32 -15.58 -0.53 -22.14
CA SER A 32 -17.04 -0.73 -22.22
C SER A 32 -17.79 0.58 -22.46
N VAL A 33 -17.44 1.65 -21.74
CA VAL A 33 -18.02 2.99 -21.93
C VAL A 33 -17.74 3.53 -23.34
N GLN A 34 -16.49 3.41 -23.79
CA GLN A 34 -16.10 3.86 -25.13
C GLN A 34 -16.89 3.16 -26.21
N GLN A 35 -17.02 1.84 -26.13
CA GLN A 35 -17.78 1.04 -27.08
C GLN A 35 -19.28 1.38 -27.04
N SER A 36 -19.87 1.48 -25.86
CA SER A 36 -21.29 1.81 -25.70
C SER A 36 -21.64 3.21 -26.25
N LEU A 37 -20.76 4.19 -25.99
CA LEU A 37 -20.96 5.55 -26.54
C LEU A 37 -20.78 5.58 -28.04
N TRP A 38 -19.83 4.84 -28.60
CA TRP A 38 -19.67 4.69 -30.05
C TRP A 38 -20.91 4.09 -30.67
N ASP A 39 -21.40 2.95 -30.20
CA ASP A 39 -22.55 2.24 -30.72
C ASP A 39 -23.82 3.12 -30.67
N ASN A 40 -24.04 3.81 -29.55
CA ASN A 40 -25.16 4.73 -29.40
C ASN A 40 -25.07 5.93 -30.36
N SER A 41 -23.88 6.51 -30.52
CA SER A 41 -23.67 7.66 -31.41
C SER A 41 -23.89 7.29 -32.84
N VAL A 42 -23.34 6.17 -33.28
CA VAL A 42 -23.51 5.62 -34.61
C VAL A 42 -24.98 5.31 -34.88
N LYS A 43 -25.68 4.69 -33.95
CA LYS A 43 -27.13 4.44 -34.06
C LYS A 43 -27.92 5.74 -34.22
N ASN A 44 -27.61 6.76 -33.46
CA ASN A 44 -28.28 8.08 -33.54
C ASN A 44 -28.04 8.76 -34.91
N ILE A 45 -26.80 8.67 -35.44
CA ILE A 45 -26.50 9.18 -36.77
C ILE A 45 -27.30 8.43 -37.83
N MET A 46 -27.33 7.11 -37.76
CA MET A 46 -28.05 6.25 -38.68
C MET A 46 -29.55 6.56 -38.68
N GLU A 47 -30.16 6.63 -37.48
CA GLU A 47 -31.58 6.99 -37.35
C GLU A 47 -31.89 8.40 -37.87
N SER A 48 -30.99 9.35 -37.62
CA SER A 48 -31.14 10.73 -38.12
C SER A 48 -31.02 10.79 -39.62
N THR A 49 -30.04 10.04 -40.19
CA THR A 49 -29.87 9.91 -41.63
C THR A 49 -31.09 9.26 -42.29
N ALA A 50 -31.63 8.21 -41.69
CA ALA A 50 -32.83 7.52 -42.16
C ALA A 50 -34.07 8.43 -42.11
N ARG A 51 -34.24 9.24 -41.04
CA ARG A 51 -35.31 10.25 -40.99
C ARG A 51 -35.20 11.25 -42.09
N GLY A 52 -33.98 11.74 -42.40
CA GLY A 52 -33.72 12.66 -43.48
C GLY A 52 -34.03 12.05 -44.85
N ALA A 53 -33.61 10.81 -45.09
CA ALA A 53 -33.95 10.08 -46.31
C ALA A 53 -35.46 9.96 -46.51
N ASN A 54 -36.19 9.59 -45.45
CA ASN A 54 -37.64 9.47 -45.49
C ASN A 54 -38.34 10.81 -45.76
N VAL A 55 -37.85 11.93 -45.19
CA VAL A 55 -38.44 13.25 -45.45
C VAL A 55 -38.24 13.67 -46.90
N LEU A 56 -37.02 13.50 -47.42
CA LEU A 56 -36.71 13.83 -48.81
C LEU A 56 -37.53 12.96 -49.78
N GLN A 57 -37.59 11.66 -49.54
CA GLN A 57 -38.33 10.70 -50.35
C GLN A 57 -39.85 10.97 -50.34
N ARG A 58 -40.44 11.29 -49.18
CA ARG A 58 -41.87 11.67 -49.11
C ARG A 58 -42.14 12.96 -49.86
N GLY A 59 -41.25 13.94 -49.82
CA GLY A 59 -41.33 15.15 -50.60
C GLY A 59 -41.36 14.84 -52.09
N TYR A 60 -40.43 13.99 -52.52
CA TYR A 60 -40.36 13.51 -53.90
C TYR A 60 -41.64 12.80 -54.37
N ILE A 61 -42.12 11.81 -53.58
CA ILE A 61 -43.36 11.06 -53.94
C ILE A 61 -44.54 12.01 -54.07
N LYS A 62 -44.72 12.90 -53.08
CA LYS A 62 -45.81 13.90 -53.10
C LYS A 62 -45.79 14.76 -54.38
N ASP A 63 -44.63 15.25 -54.78
CA ASP A 63 -44.50 16.10 -55.96
C ASP A 63 -44.63 15.30 -57.21
N LEU A 64 -44.17 14.06 -57.30
CA LEU A 64 -44.37 13.17 -58.42
C LEU A 64 -45.85 12.81 -58.63
N GLU A 65 -46.56 12.51 -57.52
CA GLU A 65 -48.01 12.28 -57.56
C GLU A 65 -48.76 13.50 -58.06
N MET A 66 -48.37 14.70 -57.63
CA MET A 66 -48.95 15.96 -58.12
C MET A 66 -48.72 16.15 -59.64
N LEU A 67 -47.47 15.87 -60.09
CA LEU A 67 -47.16 15.93 -61.54
C LEU A 67 -47.97 14.92 -62.37
N ARG A 68 -48.10 13.67 -61.87
CA ARG A 68 -48.91 12.62 -62.50
C ARG A 68 -50.39 12.99 -62.55
N MET A 69 -50.95 13.58 -61.51
CA MET A 69 -52.33 14.06 -61.49
C MET A 69 -52.52 15.16 -62.54
N LEU A 70 -51.58 16.11 -62.62
CA LEU A 70 -51.65 17.16 -63.68
C LEU A 70 -51.45 16.59 -65.07
N ALA A 71 -50.54 15.61 -65.26
CA ALA A 71 -50.35 14.92 -66.53
C ALA A 71 -51.64 14.24 -67.00
N ASN A 72 -52.28 13.44 -66.14
CA ASN A 72 -53.57 12.79 -66.45
C ASN A 72 -54.68 13.80 -66.80
N GLU A 73 -54.70 14.93 -66.09
CA GLU A 73 -55.70 16.00 -66.40
C GLU A 73 -55.44 16.71 -67.76
N LEU A 74 -54.14 16.76 -68.12
CA LEU A 74 -53.75 17.29 -69.46
C LEU A 74 -54.11 16.31 -70.61
N GLU A 75 -53.87 15.01 -70.41
CA GLU A 75 -54.18 13.91 -71.34
C GLU A 75 -55.67 13.75 -71.62
N GLN A 76 -56.52 13.93 -70.59
CA GLN A 76 -57.99 13.84 -70.78
C GLN A 76 -58.60 14.99 -71.57
N GLY A 77 -57.82 15.97 -72.02
CA GLY A 77 -58.27 17.09 -72.82
C GLY A 77 -58.40 16.75 -74.27
N LYS A 78 -59.40 17.32 -74.95
CA LYS A 78 -59.67 17.05 -76.40
C LYS A 78 -58.59 17.58 -77.38
N SER A 79 -57.65 18.41 -76.94
CA SER A 79 -56.50 18.89 -77.74
C SER A 79 -55.41 19.51 -76.87
N SER A 80 -54.17 19.62 -77.34
CA SER A 80 -53.04 20.33 -76.74
C SER A 80 -53.14 21.86 -76.85
N ASP A 81 -54.35 22.44 -76.59
CA ASP A 81 -54.60 23.88 -76.68
C ASP A 81 -53.71 24.64 -75.68
N SER A 82 -52.92 25.55 -76.20
CA SER A 82 -51.93 26.33 -75.44
C SER A 82 -52.53 27.17 -74.30
N GLY A 83 -53.74 27.68 -74.49
CA GLY A 83 -54.45 28.45 -73.46
C GLY A 83 -54.83 27.61 -72.23
N ARG A 84 -55.31 26.39 -72.49
CA ARG A 84 -55.67 25.44 -71.45
C ARG A 84 -54.44 24.94 -70.70
N ILE A 85 -53.39 24.57 -71.40
CA ILE A 85 -52.11 24.13 -70.78
C ILE A 85 -51.59 25.23 -69.87
N ARG A 86 -51.47 26.45 -70.31
CA ARG A 86 -50.99 27.58 -69.52
C ARG A 86 -51.83 27.83 -68.26
N SER A 87 -53.15 27.77 -68.37
CA SER A 87 -54.03 28.00 -67.24
C SER A 87 -53.90 26.90 -66.15
N LYS A 88 -53.75 25.65 -66.61
CA LYS A 88 -53.53 24.53 -65.72
C LYS A 88 -52.15 24.57 -65.08
N LEU A 89 -51.08 24.80 -65.79
CA LEU A 89 -49.73 24.97 -65.24
C LEU A 89 -49.71 26.08 -64.18
N LYS A 90 -50.29 27.23 -64.51
CA LYS A 90 -50.37 28.35 -63.56
C LYS A 90 -51.16 27.98 -62.29
N ARG A 91 -52.28 27.24 -62.42
CA ARG A 91 -53.11 26.86 -61.29
C ARG A 91 -52.45 25.81 -60.33
N PHE A 92 -51.76 24.86 -60.92
CA PHE A 92 -51.22 23.72 -60.17
C PHE A 92 -49.78 23.93 -59.63
N LEU A 93 -48.97 24.79 -60.32
CA LEU A 93 -47.56 24.88 -60.11
C LEU A 93 -47.05 26.26 -59.66
N SER A 94 -47.86 27.34 -59.84
CA SER A 94 -47.40 28.71 -59.59
C SER A 94 -47.11 29.05 -58.12
N ASP A 95 -47.53 28.22 -57.17
CA ASP A 95 -47.47 28.54 -55.75
C ASP A 95 -46.23 27.96 -55.03
N THR A 96 -45.35 27.34 -55.80
CA THR A 96 -44.29 26.51 -55.16
C THR A 96 -42.90 27.16 -55.10
N GLY A 97 -42.71 28.35 -55.72
CA GLY A 97 -41.38 28.99 -55.78
C GLY A 97 -40.31 28.18 -56.54
N ASN A 98 -40.71 27.08 -57.15
CA ASN A 98 -39.89 26.16 -57.91
C ASN A 98 -40.17 26.33 -59.43
N LEU A 99 -39.16 26.15 -60.25
CA LEU A 99 -39.31 26.22 -61.72
C LEU A 99 -40.06 24.99 -62.22
N SER A 100 -41.23 25.18 -62.80
CA SER A 100 -41.99 24.10 -63.40
C SER A 100 -42.27 24.42 -64.87
N ALA A 101 -42.23 23.39 -65.70
CA ALA A 101 -42.43 23.57 -67.19
C ALA A 101 -43.06 22.32 -67.82
N LEU A 102 -43.77 22.50 -68.87
CA LEU A 102 -44.17 21.45 -69.81
C LEU A 102 -43.43 21.68 -71.10
N ILE A 103 -42.65 20.71 -71.58
CA ILE A 103 -41.81 20.78 -72.76
C ILE A 103 -42.21 19.64 -73.72
N PHE A 104 -42.54 19.97 -74.96
CA PHE A 104 -42.80 18.99 -76.00
C PHE A 104 -41.49 18.38 -76.53
N GLU A 105 -41.58 17.24 -77.20
CA GLU A 105 -40.41 16.58 -77.81
C GLU A 105 -39.69 17.44 -78.88
N ASP A 106 -40.38 18.45 -79.49
CA ASP A 106 -39.79 19.42 -80.40
C ASP A 106 -38.99 20.53 -79.68
N GLY A 107 -38.95 20.53 -78.36
CA GLY A 107 -38.27 21.53 -77.55
C GLY A 107 -39.08 22.77 -77.25
N THR A 108 -40.28 22.90 -77.78
CA THR A 108 -41.19 23.99 -77.41
C THR A 108 -41.96 23.68 -76.14
N GLY A 109 -42.39 24.70 -75.42
CA GLY A 109 -43.12 24.43 -74.15
C GLY A 109 -43.59 25.68 -73.43
N TYR A 110 -44.03 25.47 -72.19
CA TYR A 110 -44.57 26.53 -71.35
C TYR A 110 -44.03 26.38 -69.94
N VAL A 111 -43.63 27.48 -69.34
CA VAL A 111 -43.30 27.52 -67.90
C VAL A 111 -44.54 27.78 -67.03
N ASP A 112 -44.45 27.61 -65.72
CA ASP A 112 -45.53 27.81 -64.72
C ASP A 112 -46.18 29.21 -64.79
N THR A 113 -45.44 30.23 -65.18
CA THR A 113 -45.95 31.58 -65.41
C THR A 113 -46.83 31.66 -66.63
N GLY A 114 -46.88 30.63 -67.50
CA GLY A 114 -47.58 30.58 -68.78
C GLY A 114 -46.78 31.18 -69.90
N LEU A 115 -45.54 31.58 -69.71
CA LEU A 115 -44.67 32.03 -70.77
C LEU A 115 -44.23 30.86 -71.67
N ALA A 116 -44.20 31.09 -73.03
CA ALA A 116 -43.64 30.10 -73.92
C ALA A 116 -42.12 30.04 -73.78
N VAL A 117 -41.56 28.86 -73.89
CA VAL A 117 -40.14 28.58 -73.86
C VAL A 117 -39.75 27.66 -75.00
N THR A 118 -38.56 27.86 -75.58
CA THR A 118 -37.96 26.94 -76.53
C THR A 118 -36.58 26.55 -76.02
N LEU A 119 -36.35 25.26 -75.90
CA LEU A 119 -35.08 24.71 -75.46
C LEU A 119 -34.05 24.74 -76.57
N THR A 120 -32.83 24.95 -76.24
CA THR A 120 -31.67 24.80 -77.11
C THR A 120 -31.40 23.35 -77.46
N PRO A 121 -30.71 23.00 -78.55
CA PRO A 121 -30.34 21.63 -78.87
C PRO A 121 -29.54 20.93 -77.79
N GLN A 122 -28.74 21.68 -77.04
CA GLN A 122 -27.96 21.14 -75.91
C GLN A 122 -28.82 20.82 -74.68
N GLU A 123 -29.88 21.58 -74.42
CA GLU A 123 -30.85 21.29 -73.34
C GLU A 123 -31.76 20.12 -73.77
N MET A 124 -32.07 19.96 -75.02
CA MET A 124 -32.82 18.81 -75.57
C MET A 124 -32.05 17.49 -75.39
N GLU A 125 -30.73 17.51 -75.36
CA GLU A 125 -29.92 16.31 -75.16
C GLU A 125 -30.15 15.69 -73.77
N ILE A 126 -30.50 16.49 -72.75
CA ILE A 126 -30.87 16.04 -71.41
C ILE A 126 -32.12 15.14 -71.45
N PHE A 127 -33.04 15.42 -72.40
CA PHE A 127 -34.31 14.70 -72.53
C PHE A 127 -34.24 13.47 -73.44
N LYS A 128 -33.20 13.33 -74.26
CA LYS A 128 -33.00 12.15 -75.14
C LYS A 128 -32.76 10.85 -74.38
N GLY A 129 -32.37 10.95 -73.10
CA GLY A 129 -32.13 9.80 -72.22
C GLY A 129 -33.30 9.38 -71.31
N LEU A 130 -34.47 10.04 -71.47
CA LEU A 130 -35.65 9.76 -70.66
C LEU A 130 -36.43 8.58 -71.27
N HIS A 131 -36.24 7.38 -70.67
CA HIS A 131 -36.89 6.15 -71.14
C HIS A 131 -38.08 5.71 -70.30
N GLU A 132 -38.26 6.29 -69.13
CA GLU A 132 -39.32 5.94 -68.18
C GLU A 132 -40.47 6.96 -68.23
N SER A 133 -41.69 6.55 -67.86
CA SER A 133 -42.87 7.41 -67.81
C SER A 133 -42.77 8.52 -66.73
N SER A 134 -41.90 8.40 -65.79
CA SER A 134 -41.62 9.43 -64.80
C SER A 134 -40.31 9.08 -64.04
N GLY A 135 -39.63 10.09 -63.51
CA GLY A 135 -38.38 9.85 -62.76
C GLY A 135 -37.68 11.13 -62.36
N LEU A 136 -36.39 10.98 -62.09
CA LEU A 136 -35.47 12.03 -61.64
C LEU A 136 -34.47 12.36 -62.72
N LEU A 137 -34.21 13.66 -62.92
CA LEU A 137 -33.04 14.11 -63.67
C LEU A 137 -31.87 14.42 -62.71
N PHE A 138 -30.68 13.94 -63.07
CA PHE A 138 -29.47 14.30 -62.32
C PHE A 138 -29.30 15.84 -62.40
N PRO A 139 -28.89 16.47 -61.24
CA PRO A 139 -28.81 17.92 -61.17
C PRO A 139 -27.92 18.54 -62.26
N TYR A 140 -28.50 19.41 -63.08
CA TYR A 140 -27.83 20.15 -64.11
C TYR A 140 -27.84 21.65 -63.83
N ARG A 141 -26.98 22.41 -64.51
CA ARG A 141 -26.97 23.87 -64.41
C ARG A 141 -28.00 24.47 -65.34
N ASN A 142 -29.06 24.99 -64.75
CA ASN A 142 -30.10 25.67 -65.51
C ASN A 142 -29.58 27.01 -66.08
N ARG A 143 -29.58 27.20 -67.36
CA ARG A 143 -29.05 28.41 -68.04
C ARG A 143 -29.86 29.65 -67.73
N GLY A 144 -31.17 29.53 -67.59
CA GLY A 144 -32.04 30.66 -67.30
C GLY A 144 -31.83 31.26 -65.92
N THR A 145 -31.54 30.41 -64.91
CA THR A 145 -31.32 30.84 -63.53
C THR A 145 -29.85 30.84 -63.14
N GLY A 146 -28.97 30.20 -63.92
CA GLY A 146 -27.55 29.98 -63.58
C GLY A 146 -27.30 29.02 -62.44
N ARG A 147 -28.35 28.46 -61.84
CA ARG A 147 -28.30 27.63 -60.63
C ARG A 147 -28.35 26.13 -60.95
N ARG A 148 -27.78 25.32 -60.10
CA ARG A 148 -27.95 23.85 -60.15
C ARG A 148 -29.40 23.51 -59.80
N THR A 149 -30.05 22.75 -60.69
CA THR A 149 -31.46 22.40 -60.57
C THR A 149 -31.60 20.88 -60.50
N PHE A 150 -32.27 20.41 -59.46
CA PHE A 150 -32.76 19.05 -59.34
C PHE A 150 -34.18 18.98 -59.91
N THR A 151 -34.46 18.04 -60.79
CA THR A 151 -35.72 18.04 -61.55
C THR A 151 -36.40 16.69 -61.48
N ILE A 152 -37.68 16.71 -61.16
CA ILE A 152 -38.61 15.57 -61.21
C ILE A 152 -39.41 15.73 -62.52
N TYR A 153 -39.66 14.64 -63.26
CA TYR A 153 -40.44 14.68 -64.47
C TYR A 153 -41.49 13.57 -64.54
N THR A 154 -42.53 13.80 -65.37
CA THR A 154 -43.46 12.78 -65.80
C THR A 154 -43.79 13.04 -67.28
N VAL A 155 -44.01 11.97 -68.02
CA VAL A 155 -44.40 12.06 -69.45
C VAL A 155 -45.90 12.37 -69.58
N VAL A 156 -46.29 13.14 -70.58
CA VAL A 156 -47.66 13.47 -70.90
C VAL A 156 -47.90 13.06 -72.34
N ASP A 157 -48.76 12.11 -72.57
CA ASP A 157 -49.17 11.66 -73.95
C ASP A 157 -50.49 12.32 -74.33
N PHE A 158 -50.42 13.28 -75.25
CA PHE A 158 -51.61 13.97 -75.66
C PHE A 158 -52.41 13.17 -76.72
N PRO A 159 -53.78 13.31 -76.76
CA PRO A 159 -54.63 12.57 -77.69
C PRO A 159 -54.36 12.89 -79.18
N ASP A 160 -53.72 14.01 -79.51
CA ASP A 160 -53.29 14.39 -80.84
C ASP A 160 -51.96 13.76 -81.30
N GLY A 161 -51.38 12.81 -80.43
CA GLY A 161 -50.16 12.09 -80.72
C GLY A 161 -48.89 12.82 -80.32
N ARG A 162 -48.95 14.02 -79.77
CA ARG A 162 -47.79 14.74 -79.24
C ARG A 162 -47.43 14.24 -77.85
N LYS A 163 -46.16 14.12 -77.65
CA LYS A 163 -45.58 13.82 -76.29
C LYS A 163 -44.96 15.07 -75.72
N ALA A 164 -45.09 15.21 -74.43
CA ALA A 164 -44.43 16.25 -73.67
C ALA A 164 -43.95 15.73 -72.35
N TYR A 165 -42.99 16.42 -71.75
CA TYR A 165 -42.45 16.16 -70.43
C TYR A 165 -42.88 17.28 -69.48
N LEU A 166 -43.51 16.91 -68.35
CA LEU A 166 -43.90 17.85 -67.33
C LEU A 166 -42.84 17.80 -66.23
N PHE A 167 -42.22 18.95 -65.98
CA PHE A 167 -41.09 19.09 -65.06
C PHE A 167 -41.44 19.92 -63.81
N LYS A 168 -40.86 19.55 -62.69
CA LYS A 168 -40.76 20.38 -61.49
C LYS A 168 -39.30 20.42 -61.02
N GLY A 169 -38.69 21.60 -61.18
CA GLY A 169 -37.27 21.81 -60.85
C GLY A 169 -37.09 22.55 -59.56
N TYR A 170 -36.21 22.05 -58.74
CA TYR A 170 -35.82 22.62 -57.45
C TYR A 170 -34.40 23.19 -57.50
N ASN A 171 -34.23 24.39 -56.98
CA ASN A 171 -32.86 24.85 -56.69
C ASN A 171 -32.21 23.93 -55.63
N VAL A 172 -31.11 23.28 -56.01
CA VAL A 172 -30.38 22.33 -55.13
C VAL A 172 -29.97 22.99 -53.83
N GLU A 173 -29.56 24.27 -53.86
CA GLU A 173 -29.13 25.01 -52.68
C GLU A 173 -30.28 25.28 -51.71
N THR A 174 -31.47 25.68 -52.29
CA THR A 174 -32.67 25.91 -51.44
C THR A 174 -33.25 24.61 -50.92
N LEU A 175 -33.27 23.57 -51.73
CA LEU A 175 -33.72 22.24 -51.33
C LEU A 175 -32.84 21.71 -50.16
N TYR A 176 -31.53 21.86 -50.31
CA TYR A 176 -30.61 21.47 -49.25
C TYR A 176 -30.83 22.27 -47.96
N ALA A 177 -31.02 23.58 -48.03
CA ALA A 177 -31.31 24.42 -46.87
C ALA A 177 -32.61 24.02 -46.15
N THR A 178 -33.64 23.60 -46.92
CA THR A 178 -34.93 23.13 -46.36
C THR A 178 -34.81 21.77 -45.69
N TYR A 179 -33.97 20.88 -46.24
CA TYR A 179 -33.76 19.52 -45.73
C TYR A 179 -32.40 19.33 -45.09
N ALA A 180 -31.66 20.45 -44.82
CA ALA A 180 -30.34 20.39 -44.22
C ALA A 180 -30.40 19.70 -42.87
N MET A 181 -29.77 18.57 -42.81
CA MET A 181 -29.57 17.85 -41.58
C MET A 181 -28.20 18.23 -40.99
N SER A 182 -28.26 18.89 -39.88
CA SER A 182 -27.08 19.18 -39.08
C SER A 182 -27.00 18.19 -37.90
N PHE A 183 -25.84 17.62 -37.72
CA PHE A 183 -25.55 16.68 -36.66
C PHE A 183 -24.44 17.24 -35.77
N TYR A 184 -24.40 16.82 -34.52
CA TYR A 184 -23.29 17.13 -33.60
C TYR A 184 -22.89 18.61 -33.58
N ASN A 185 -23.81 19.48 -33.15
CA ASN A 185 -23.56 20.92 -33.07
C ASN A 185 -23.08 21.55 -34.41
N ASN A 186 -23.64 21.08 -35.52
CA ASN A 186 -23.31 21.56 -36.85
C ASN A 186 -21.90 21.18 -37.36
N THR A 187 -21.29 20.11 -36.86
CA THR A 187 -20.00 19.60 -37.38
C THR A 187 -20.19 18.50 -38.42
N GLY A 188 -21.31 17.78 -38.36
CA GLY A 188 -21.72 16.79 -39.35
C GLY A 188 -22.53 17.39 -40.48
N PHE A 189 -22.44 16.81 -41.68
CA PHE A 189 -23.15 17.23 -42.88
C PHE A 189 -23.53 16.01 -43.74
N SER A 190 -24.40 16.22 -44.74
CA SER A 190 -24.87 15.15 -45.61
C SER A 190 -24.65 15.45 -47.08
N TYR A 191 -24.46 14.40 -47.89
CA TYR A 191 -24.53 14.39 -49.33
C TYR A 191 -25.76 13.60 -49.78
N VAL A 192 -26.35 13.98 -50.94
CA VAL A 192 -27.23 13.09 -51.70
C VAL A 192 -26.42 12.56 -52.86
N VAL A 193 -26.34 11.25 -52.99
CA VAL A 193 -25.42 10.57 -53.90
C VAL A 193 -26.18 9.51 -54.70
N ALA A 194 -25.92 9.43 -55.99
CA ALA A 194 -26.44 8.34 -56.83
C ALA A 194 -25.67 7.03 -56.57
N PRO A 195 -26.20 5.85 -56.94
CA PRO A 195 -25.55 4.56 -56.70
C PRO A 195 -24.14 4.41 -57.32
N ASP A 196 -23.85 5.19 -58.35
CA ASP A 196 -22.55 5.26 -59.03
C ASP A 196 -21.53 6.19 -58.31
N GLY A 197 -21.92 6.80 -57.19
CA GLY A 197 -21.09 7.71 -56.40
C GLY A 197 -21.19 9.17 -56.82
N ASN A 198 -21.91 9.52 -57.88
CA ASN A 198 -22.06 10.90 -58.30
C ASN A 198 -22.87 11.72 -57.29
N ILE A 199 -22.33 12.87 -56.90
CA ILE A 199 -22.92 13.73 -55.86
C ILE A 199 -24.00 14.61 -56.48
N ALA A 200 -25.25 14.28 -56.21
CA ALA A 200 -26.40 15.03 -56.67
C ALA A 200 -26.58 16.34 -55.89
N MET A 201 -26.54 16.27 -54.57
CA MET A 201 -26.67 17.44 -53.69
C MET A 201 -25.53 17.48 -52.67
N ARG A 202 -25.04 18.69 -52.41
CA ARG A 202 -23.95 18.95 -51.44
C ARG A 202 -24.39 19.86 -50.34
N SER A 203 -23.87 19.59 -49.19
CA SER A 203 -23.98 20.51 -48.06
C SER A 203 -23.26 21.84 -48.35
N VAL A 204 -23.85 22.92 -47.87
CA VAL A 204 -23.21 24.24 -47.79
C VAL A 204 -22.25 24.33 -46.60
N HIS A 205 -22.15 23.26 -45.79
CA HIS A 205 -21.27 23.18 -44.62
C HIS A 205 -19.80 23.42 -45.01
N PRO A 206 -19.03 24.20 -44.20
CA PRO A 206 -17.64 24.52 -44.52
C PRO A 206 -16.73 23.29 -44.72
N ALA A 207 -16.96 22.21 -43.95
CA ALA A 207 -16.20 20.96 -44.05
C ALA A 207 -16.62 20.10 -45.28
N SER A 208 -17.71 20.43 -45.97
CA SER A 208 -18.12 19.71 -47.18
C SER A 208 -17.14 20.00 -48.30
N ASN A 209 -16.56 18.95 -48.87
CA ASN A 209 -15.67 19.11 -50.03
C ASN A 209 -16.44 19.56 -51.26
N LYS A 210 -15.98 20.66 -51.88
CA LYS A 210 -16.63 21.28 -53.07
C LYS A 210 -15.95 20.91 -54.38
N THR A 211 -14.83 20.21 -54.35
CA THR A 211 -13.98 19.97 -55.51
C THR A 211 -14.39 18.73 -56.30
N PHE A 212 -14.76 17.65 -55.61
CA PHE A 212 -15.08 16.38 -56.26
C PHE A 212 -16.55 16.31 -56.71
N SER A 213 -16.78 15.73 -57.89
CA SER A 213 -18.11 15.44 -58.41
C SER A 213 -18.60 14.03 -58.03
N ASN A 214 -17.66 13.14 -57.74
CA ASN A 214 -17.95 11.77 -57.32
C ASN A 214 -17.39 11.50 -55.91
N LEU A 215 -18.16 10.83 -55.07
CA LEU A 215 -17.80 10.52 -53.69
C LEU A 215 -16.65 9.50 -53.63
N PHE A 216 -16.61 8.57 -54.59
CA PHE A 216 -15.54 7.56 -54.63
C PHE A 216 -14.19 8.18 -54.96
N ASP A 217 -14.14 9.24 -55.80
CA ASP A 217 -12.90 9.95 -56.08
C ASP A 217 -12.36 10.65 -54.82
N LEU A 218 -13.26 11.18 -54.01
CA LEU A 218 -12.88 11.80 -52.73
C LEU A 218 -12.21 10.80 -51.78
N ILE A 219 -12.82 9.63 -51.59
CA ILE A 219 -12.32 8.62 -50.62
C ILE A 219 -11.16 7.81 -51.18
N SER A 220 -11.02 7.64 -52.49
CA SER A 220 -9.92 6.91 -53.13
C SER A 220 -8.62 7.70 -53.20
N GLN A 221 -8.66 9.03 -53.15
CA GLN A 221 -7.47 9.89 -53.13
C GLN A 221 -6.79 9.98 -51.76
N SER A 222 -7.46 9.49 -50.72
CA SER A 222 -6.92 9.43 -49.34
C SER A 222 -6.31 8.05 -49.08
N GLU A 223 -5.46 7.93 -48.05
CA GLU A 223 -4.84 6.67 -47.62
C GLU A 223 -5.87 5.70 -47.01
N ASN A 224 -6.98 5.45 -47.69
CA ASN A 224 -8.02 4.55 -47.24
C ASN A 224 -7.76 3.12 -47.72
N ASN A 225 -8.15 2.15 -46.89
CA ASN A 225 -8.04 0.73 -47.26
C ASN A 225 -8.91 0.46 -48.51
N PRO A 226 -8.33 -0.04 -49.60
CA PRO A 226 -9.06 -0.34 -50.84
C PRO A 226 -10.26 -1.28 -50.64
N ASP A 227 -10.15 -2.27 -49.74
CA ASP A 227 -11.23 -3.22 -49.46
C ASP A 227 -12.45 -2.53 -48.81
N VAL A 228 -12.21 -1.55 -47.93
CA VAL A 228 -13.29 -0.75 -47.32
C VAL A 228 -13.99 0.12 -48.36
N VAL A 229 -13.22 0.75 -49.26
CA VAL A 229 -13.76 1.56 -50.37
C VAL A 229 -14.60 0.71 -51.31
N GLU A 230 -14.10 -0.48 -51.67
CA GLU A 230 -14.84 -1.38 -52.58
C GLU A 230 -16.10 -1.96 -51.88
N SER A 231 -16.01 -2.32 -50.59
CA SER A 231 -17.17 -2.75 -49.80
C SER A 231 -18.25 -1.67 -49.72
N PHE A 232 -17.85 -0.41 -49.52
CA PHE A 232 -18.76 0.73 -49.53
C PHE A 232 -19.42 0.92 -50.92
N ARG A 233 -18.63 0.87 -52.01
CA ARG A 233 -19.12 0.94 -53.40
C ARG A 233 -20.15 -0.17 -53.68
N ASN A 234 -19.85 -1.38 -53.30
CA ASN A 234 -20.74 -2.53 -53.48
C ASN A 234 -22.04 -2.39 -52.65
N SER A 235 -21.93 -1.79 -51.46
CA SER A 235 -23.12 -1.52 -50.64
C SER A 235 -24.06 -0.52 -51.28
N LEU A 236 -23.54 0.58 -51.88
CA LEU A 236 -24.35 1.55 -52.61
C LEU A 236 -25.02 0.93 -53.84
N LYS A 237 -24.28 0.15 -54.63
CA LYS A 237 -24.82 -0.55 -55.79
C LYS A 237 -25.94 -1.54 -55.47
N ASN A 238 -25.86 -2.18 -54.30
CA ASN A 238 -26.81 -3.22 -53.89
C ASN A 238 -27.96 -2.72 -52.98
N GLY A 239 -28.16 -1.42 -52.87
CA GLY A 239 -29.26 -0.86 -52.08
C GLY A 239 -29.13 -1.07 -50.57
N LYS A 240 -27.90 -1.32 -50.03
CA LYS A 240 -27.70 -1.60 -48.61
C LYS A 240 -27.42 -0.32 -47.83
N MET A 241 -28.01 -0.20 -46.64
CA MET A 241 -27.62 0.82 -45.66
C MET A 241 -26.46 0.34 -44.82
N GLY A 242 -25.68 1.27 -44.28
CA GLY A 242 -24.56 0.91 -43.45
C GLY A 242 -23.70 2.08 -43.00
N ILE A 243 -22.51 1.71 -42.48
CA ILE A 243 -21.52 2.63 -41.96
C ILE A 243 -20.18 2.28 -42.59
N ALA A 244 -19.38 3.29 -42.91
CA ALA A 244 -17.99 3.15 -43.31
C ALA A 244 -17.14 4.24 -42.65
N MET A 245 -15.90 3.95 -42.37
CA MET A 245 -14.95 4.94 -41.85
C MET A 245 -13.93 5.26 -42.94
N PHE A 246 -13.70 6.52 -43.17
CA PHE A 246 -12.72 7.01 -44.14
C PHE A 246 -11.88 8.11 -43.55
N SER A 247 -10.59 8.09 -43.86
CA SER A 247 -9.65 9.16 -43.50
C SER A 247 -9.53 10.17 -44.64
N ASN A 248 -9.48 11.43 -44.29
CA ASN A 248 -9.17 12.51 -45.20
C ASN A 248 -8.27 13.54 -44.50
N ARG A 249 -7.08 13.83 -45.04
CA ARG A 249 -6.10 14.77 -44.47
C ARG A 249 -5.80 14.52 -42.99
N HIS A 250 -5.58 13.27 -42.59
CA HIS A 250 -5.31 12.82 -41.23
C HIS A 250 -6.49 12.90 -40.23
N GLU A 251 -7.68 13.26 -40.72
CA GLU A 251 -8.89 13.19 -39.92
C GLU A 251 -9.75 12.00 -40.34
N GLU A 252 -10.33 11.29 -39.37
CA GLU A 252 -11.25 10.19 -39.63
C GLU A 252 -12.68 10.68 -39.59
N PHE A 253 -13.47 10.21 -40.58
CA PHE A 253 -14.87 10.52 -40.72
C PHE A 253 -15.71 9.25 -40.77
N VAL A 254 -16.85 9.29 -40.12
CA VAL A 254 -17.86 8.23 -40.15
C VAL A 254 -18.90 8.59 -41.19
N PHE A 255 -19.06 7.73 -42.17
CA PHE A 255 -20.03 7.82 -43.25
C PHE A 255 -21.20 6.89 -42.96
N CYS A 256 -22.37 7.44 -42.66
CA CYS A 256 -23.62 6.70 -42.56
C CYS A 256 -24.43 6.87 -43.84
N TYR A 257 -24.73 5.79 -44.55
CA TYR A 257 -25.41 5.80 -45.81
C TYR A 257 -26.73 5.03 -45.76
N VAL A 258 -27.79 5.68 -46.25
CA VAL A 258 -29.14 5.14 -46.24
C VAL A 258 -29.73 5.30 -47.64
N PRO A 259 -30.23 4.23 -48.31
CA PRO A 259 -30.84 4.29 -49.63
C PRO A 259 -32.21 4.95 -49.60
N MET A 260 -32.58 5.53 -50.70
CA MET A 260 -33.91 6.06 -51.04
C MET A 260 -34.47 5.31 -52.25
N PRO A 261 -35.09 4.14 -52.05
CA PRO A 261 -35.52 3.27 -53.16
C PRO A 261 -36.45 3.95 -54.16
N GLU A 262 -37.36 4.80 -53.68
CA GLU A 262 -38.33 5.50 -54.51
C GLU A 262 -37.70 6.66 -55.32
N MET A 263 -36.42 6.97 -55.04
CA MET A 263 -35.65 8.01 -55.73
C MET A 263 -34.51 7.36 -56.54
N ASP A 264 -34.82 6.42 -57.42
CA ASP A 264 -33.89 5.71 -58.31
C ASP A 264 -32.69 5.09 -57.51
N GLY A 265 -32.92 4.67 -56.28
CA GLY A 265 -31.90 4.07 -55.41
C GLY A 265 -30.82 5.05 -54.95
N TRP A 266 -31.06 6.35 -55.01
CA TRP A 266 -30.12 7.35 -54.47
C TRP A 266 -29.95 7.20 -52.98
N TYR A 267 -28.87 7.78 -52.46
CA TYR A 267 -28.49 7.68 -51.06
C TYR A 267 -28.42 9.04 -50.38
N ILE A 268 -28.79 9.11 -49.12
CA ILE A 268 -28.26 10.12 -48.21
C ILE A 268 -27.04 9.54 -47.52
N VAL A 269 -25.92 10.24 -47.61
CA VAL A 269 -24.67 9.91 -46.93
C VAL A 269 -24.36 11.02 -45.93
N SER A 270 -24.52 10.72 -44.65
CA SER A 270 -24.17 11.63 -43.57
C SER A 270 -22.71 11.40 -43.14
N VAL A 271 -21.96 12.47 -43.04
CA VAL A 271 -20.53 12.50 -42.74
C VAL A 271 -20.31 13.23 -41.43
N VAL A 272 -19.71 12.56 -40.45
CA VAL A 272 -19.43 13.13 -39.12
C VAL A 272 -17.97 12.87 -38.78
N PRO A 273 -17.20 13.88 -38.32
CA PRO A 273 -15.85 13.66 -37.82
C PRO A 273 -15.83 12.70 -36.61
N ASN A 274 -14.94 11.70 -36.62
CA ASN A 274 -14.81 10.73 -35.55
C ASN A 274 -14.47 11.40 -34.20
N VAL A 275 -13.67 12.46 -34.23
CA VAL A 275 -13.29 13.25 -33.04
C VAL A 275 -14.54 13.81 -32.32
N GLU A 276 -15.56 14.24 -33.07
CA GLU A 276 -16.80 14.77 -32.50
C GLU A 276 -17.65 13.66 -31.87
N ILE A 277 -17.70 12.49 -32.50
CA ILE A 277 -18.38 11.30 -31.97
C ILE A 277 -17.74 10.88 -30.64
N MET A 278 -16.41 10.92 -30.58
CA MET A 278 -15.63 10.49 -29.41
C MET A 278 -15.43 11.58 -28.34
N ARG A 279 -15.83 12.81 -28.60
CA ARG A 279 -15.57 13.94 -27.68
C ARG A 279 -16.14 13.72 -26.28
N GLU A 280 -17.38 13.25 -26.20
CA GLU A 280 -18.02 12.97 -24.90
C GLU A 280 -17.36 11.77 -24.20
N ALA A 281 -17.05 10.71 -24.95
CA ALA A 281 -16.35 9.55 -24.44
C ALA A 281 -14.98 9.92 -23.86
N ASN A 282 -14.19 10.70 -24.60
CA ASN A 282 -12.87 11.16 -24.17
C ASN A 282 -12.94 12.03 -22.90
N SER A 283 -13.97 12.87 -22.78
CA SER A 283 -14.18 13.68 -21.56
C SER A 283 -14.46 12.78 -20.33
N ILE A 284 -15.27 11.75 -20.49
CA ILE A 284 -15.56 10.79 -19.40
C ILE A 284 -14.31 10.00 -19.04
N ILE A 285 -13.56 9.53 -20.04
CA ILE A 285 -12.30 8.81 -19.85
C ILE A 285 -11.30 9.65 -19.07
N GLN A 286 -11.09 10.91 -19.45
CA GLN A 286 -10.17 11.82 -18.75
C GLN A 286 -10.56 12.04 -17.28
N LYS A 287 -11.86 12.25 -17.01
CA LYS A 287 -12.36 12.41 -15.63
C LYS A 287 -12.17 11.14 -14.81
N THR A 288 -12.44 9.98 -15.40
CA THR A 288 -12.25 8.68 -14.74
C THR A 288 -10.77 8.44 -14.42
N LEU A 289 -9.86 8.68 -15.36
CA LEU A 289 -8.42 8.58 -15.12
C LEU A 289 -7.94 9.53 -14.02
N PHE A 290 -8.46 10.75 -13.97
CA PHE A 290 -8.13 11.70 -12.90
C PHE A 290 -8.59 11.21 -11.53
N ILE A 291 -9.79 10.65 -11.42
CA ILE A 291 -10.30 10.06 -10.17
C ILE A 291 -9.43 8.86 -9.75
N CYS A 292 -9.10 7.96 -10.67
CA CYS A 292 -8.21 6.83 -10.40
C CYS A 292 -6.83 7.30 -9.91
N PHE A 293 -6.28 8.36 -10.51
CA PHE A 293 -5.03 8.96 -10.06
C PHE A 293 -5.12 9.51 -8.63
N LEU A 294 -6.20 10.22 -8.28
CA LEU A 294 -6.41 10.73 -6.91
C LEU A 294 -6.52 9.60 -5.89
N ILE A 295 -7.23 8.52 -6.23
CA ILE A 295 -7.34 7.33 -5.39
C ILE A 295 -5.96 6.70 -5.19
N PHE A 296 -5.16 6.57 -6.24
CA PHE A 296 -3.80 6.04 -6.16
C PHE A 296 -2.91 6.87 -5.24
N VAL A 297 -2.94 8.21 -5.39
CA VAL A 297 -2.18 9.13 -4.52
C VAL A 297 -2.62 8.98 -3.06
N GLY A 298 -3.93 8.87 -2.81
CA GLY A 298 -4.48 8.62 -1.47
C GLY A 298 -3.94 7.32 -0.85
N PHE A 299 -3.97 6.22 -1.59
CA PHE A 299 -3.39 4.94 -1.15
C PHE A 299 -1.90 5.03 -0.88
N LEU A 300 -1.14 5.73 -1.74
CA LEU A 300 0.30 5.93 -1.56
C LEU A 300 0.59 6.70 -0.27
N ILE A 301 -0.15 7.76 0.00
CA ILE A 301 -0.02 8.55 1.24
C ILE A 301 -0.34 7.67 2.46
N CYS A 302 -1.45 6.94 2.46
CA CYS A 302 -1.80 6.01 3.53
C CYS A 302 -0.73 4.95 3.76
N PHE A 303 -0.16 4.39 2.70
CA PHE A 303 0.93 3.42 2.78
C PHE A 303 2.21 4.02 3.39
N LEU A 304 2.57 5.25 3.00
CA LEU A 304 3.73 5.95 3.57
C LEU A 304 3.52 6.27 5.06
N ILE A 305 2.32 6.70 5.45
CA ILE A 305 1.94 6.92 6.86
C ILE A 305 2.04 5.61 7.63
N TYR A 306 1.50 4.51 7.10
CA TYR A 306 1.62 3.18 7.70
C TYR A 306 3.08 2.76 7.93
N LEU A 307 3.96 2.95 6.93
CA LEU A 307 5.38 2.66 7.07
C LEU A 307 6.08 3.54 8.11
N TYR A 308 5.71 4.81 8.19
CA TYR A 308 6.23 5.75 9.18
C TYR A 308 5.85 5.32 10.61
N ILE A 309 4.58 5.02 10.83
CA ILE A 309 4.04 4.60 12.14
C ILE A 309 4.67 3.26 12.57
N THR A 310 4.70 2.27 11.68
CA THR A 310 5.28 0.95 12.01
C THR A 310 6.76 1.01 12.33
N ARG A 311 7.54 1.86 11.65
CA ARG A 311 8.96 2.08 12.00
C ARG A 311 9.13 2.76 13.37
N GLY A 312 8.25 3.68 13.73
CA GLY A 312 8.20 4.30 15.05
C GLY A 312 7.95 3.28 16.16
N TYR A 313 6.88 2.51 16.03
CA TYR A 313 6.54 1.45 16.99
C TYR A 313 7.63 0.37 17.13
N GLN A 314 8.27 -0.03 16.05
CA GLN A 314 9.36 -1.02 16.11
C GLN A 314 10.56 -0.52 16.91
N LYS A 315 10.94 0.76 16.77
CA LYS A 315 12.02 1.36 17.57
C LYS A 315 11.66 1.41 19.06
N GLU A 316 10.43 1.79 19.36
CA GLU A 316 9.95 1.86 20.74
C GLU A 316 9.87 0.47 21.38
N ILE A 317 9.29 -0.52 20.71
CA ILE A 317 9.26 -1.91 21.16
C ILE A 317 10.68 -2.45 21.38
N TYR A 318 11.61 -2.17 20.46
CA TYR A 318 13.00 -2.58 20.59
C TYR A 318 13.64 -1.93 21.82
N ALA A 319 13.45 -0.63 22.02
CA ALA A 319 13.96 0.08 23.17
C ALA A 319 13.38 -0.48 24.48
N LEU A 320 12.07 -0.73 24.54
CA LEU A 320 11.40 -1.32 25.69
C LEU A 320 11.88 -2.75 26.00
N ALA A 321 12.11 -3.54 24.97
CA ALA A 321 12.50 -4.95 25.12
C ALA A 321 13.98 -5.14 25.48
N TYR A 322 14.86 -4.20 25.08
CA TYR A 322 16.30 -4.43 25.08
C TYR A 322 17.15 -3.37 25.78
N THR A 323 16.58 -2.22 26.16
CA THR A 323 17.32 -1.17 26.87
C THR A 323 16.72 -0.86 28.22
N ASP A 324 17.55 -0.42 29.17
CA ASP A 324 17.10 0.16 30.41
C ASP A 324 16.60 1.59 30.19
N LYS A 325 15.37 1.87 30.57
CA LYS A 325 14.71 3.17 30.30
C LYS A 325 15.41 4.37 30.93
N LEU A 326 16.06 4.15 32.10
CA LEU A 326 16.70 5.24 32.81
C LEU A 326 18.08 5.57 32.24
N THR A 327 18.92 4.54 32.08
CA THR A 327 20.33 4.72 31.75
C THR A 327 20.65 4.63 30.27
N GLY A 328 19.76 4.00 29.48
CA GLY A 328 19.92 3.82 28.04
C GLY A 328 20.86 2.67 27.66
N VAL A 329 21.56 2.05 28.62
CA VAL A 329 22.37 0.85 28.37
C VAL A 329 21.46 -0.38 28.18
N ARG A 330 22.05 -1.51 27.83
CA ARG A 330 21.30 -2.78 27.70
C ARG A 330 20.57 -3.13 28.98
N ASN A 331 19.37 -3.70 28.86
CA ASN A 331 18.78 -4.44 29.96
C ASN A 331 19.37 -5.87 30.00
N PHE A 332 19.02 -6.63 31.03
CA PHE A 332 19.56 -8.00 31.23
C PHE A 332 19.23 -8.92 30.02
N THR A 333 18.05 -8.80 29.45
CA THR A 333 17.65 -9.64 28.29
C THR A 333 18.59 -9.43 27.10
N LYS A 334 18.89 -8.17 26.77
CA LYS A 334 19.81 -7.83 25.66
C LYS A 334 21.25 -8.19 26.02
N PHE A 335 21.66 -7.94 27.25
CA PHE A 335 22.99 -8.30 27.72
C PHE A 335 23.26 -9.79 27.57
N ARG A 336 22.29 -10.64 27.98
CA ARG A 336 22.41 -12.08 27.83
C ARG A 336 22.54 -12.49 26.38
N GLN A 337 21.66 -11.96 25.50
CA GLN A 337 21.69 -12.27 24.05
C GLN A 337 23.04 -11.89 23.41
N ASP A 338 23.50 -10.65 23.64
CA ASP A 338 24.76 -10.17 23.07
C ASP A 338 25.98 -10.84 23.73
N GLY A 339 25.88 -11.14 25.01
CA GLY A 339 26.92 -11.84 25.77
C GLY A 339 27.14 -13.27 25.30
N GLU A 340 26.07 -14.03 25.05
CA GLU A 340 26.18 -15.36 24.44
C GLU A 340 26.88 -15.28 23.05
N GLY A 341 26.52 -14.28 22.25
CA GLY A 341 27.19 -14.02 20.97
C GLY A 341 28.69 -13.70 21.16
N MET A 342 29.03 -12.87 22.16
CA MET A 342 30.41 -12.51 22.45
C MET A 342 31.20 -13.74 22.93
N LEU A 343 30.62 -14.59 23.78
CA LEU A 343 31.25 -15.82 24.26
C LEU A 343 31.51 -16.83 23.13
N GLN A 344 30.61 -16.93 22.16
CA GLN A 344 30.77 -17.80 20.98
C GLN A 344 31.85 -17.29 20.04
N ALA A 345 31.93 -15.97 19.86
CA ALA A 345 32.83 -15.33 18.88
C ALA A 345 34.24 -15.07 19.44
N ARG A 346 34.55 -15.40 20.72
CA ARG A 346 35.79 -15.02 21.39
C ARG A 346 37.05 -15.77 20.95
N ASP A 347 36.92 -16.86 20.17
CA ASP A 347 38.05 -17.67 19.67
C ASP A 347 39.11 -18.03 20.74
N GLY A 348 38.65 -18.35 21.95
CA GLY A 348 39.51 -18.69 23.08
C GLY A 348 40.12 -17.49 23.84
N LEU A 349 39.80 -16.24 23.44
CA LEU A 349 40.28 -15.05 24.18
C LEU A 349 39.71 -15.04 25.63
N PRO A 350 40.52 -14.67 26.64
CA PRO A 350 40.05 -14.47 27.98
C PRO A 350 38.93 -13.43 28.06
N CYS A 351 37.87 -13.75 28.79
CA CYS A 351 36.71 -12.88 28.94
C CYS A 351 36.24 -12.87 30.39
N ALA A 352 35.85 -11.72 30.92
CA ALA A 352 35.37 -11.59 32.28
C ALA A 352 33.99 -10.94 32.35
N LEU A 353 33.13 -11.52 33.22
CA LEU A 353 31.86 -10.92 33.61
C LEU A 353 32.00 -10.31 35.02
N LEU A 354 31.66 -9.02 35.10
CA LEU A 354 31.61 -8.30 36.37
C LEU A 354 30.16 -8.05 36.76
N SER A 355 29.80 -8.36 38.00
CA SER A 355 28.57 -7.95 38.67
C SER A 355 28.90 -6.86 39.66
N ILE A 356 28.34 -5.67 39.48
CA ILE A 356 28.71 -4.45 40.22
C ILE A 356 27.47 -3.91 40.92
N ASN A 357 27.59 -3.66 42.26
CA ASN A 357 26.54 -3.04 43.05
C ASN A 357 27.04 -1.80 43.77
N MET A 358 26.16 -0.83 43.97
CA MET A 358 26.44 0.36 44.80
C MET A 358 25.96 0.12 46.22
N LEU A 359 26.89 0.11 47.15
CA LEU A 359 26.54 -0.09 48.56
C LEU A 359 25.78 1.12 49.11
N ASN A 360 24.67 0.87 49.81
CA ASN A 360 23.84 1.90 50.44
C ASN A 360 23.24 2.95 49.46
N PHE A 361 23.04 2.58 48.16
CA PHE A 361 22.43 3.46 47.18
C PHE A 361 21.03 3.96 47.58
N LYS A 362 20.28 3.15 48.34
CA LYS A 362 19.01 3.59 48.93
C LYS A 362 19.21 4.78 49.86
N ILE A 363 20.21 4.73 50.74
CA ILE A 363 20.52 5.85 51.66
C ILE A 363 20.94 7.10 50.86
N TYR A 364 21.72 6.92 49.79
CA TYR A 364 22.06 8.01 48.90
C TYR A 364 20.80 8.70 48.33
N ASN A 365 19.82 7.92 47.85
CA ASN A 365 18.54 8.45 47.39
C ASN A 365 17.74 9.18 48.47
N ASP A 366 17.75 8.64 49.70
CA ASP A 366 17.03 9.25 50.82
C ASP A 366 17.64 10.58 51.24
N VAL A 367 18.97 10.75 51.09
CA VAL A 367 19.72 11.97 51.49
C VAL A 367 19.75 12.98 50.36
N MET A 368 20.02 12.56 49.10
CA MET A 368 20.27 13.44 47.97
C MET A 368 19.04 13.61 47.05
N GLY A 369 18.04 12.75 47.22
CA GLY A 369 16.84 12.71 46.40
C GLY A 369 16.96 11.79 45.18
N TYR A 370 15.80 11.27 44.71
CA TYR A 370 15.73 10.31 43.59
C TYR A 370 16.25 10.88 42.27
N SER A 371 16.09 12.19 42.04
CA SER A 371 16.60 12.85 40.81
C SER A 371 18.13 12.77 40.72
N GLU A 372 18.83 12.96 41.87
CA GLU A 372 20.29 12.84 41.93
C GLU A 372 20.72 11.39 41.79
N GLY A 373 19.97 10.44 42.40
CA GLY A 373 20.20 9.02 42.20
C GLY A 373 20.08 8.59 40.76
N ASP A 374 19.06 9.08 40.05
CA ASP A 374 18.88 8.83 38.61
C ASP A 374 20.02 9.43 37.77
N ALA A 375 20.47 10.63 38.10
CA ALA A 375 21.62 11.26 37.44
C ALA A 375 22.92 10.45 37.68
N LEU A 376 23.11 9.95 38.92
CA LEU A 376 24.24 9.09 39.28
C LEU A 376 24.23 7.78 38.48
N LEU A 377 23.08 7.11 38.38
CA LEU A 377 22.95 5.85 37.62
C LEU A 377 23.24 6.06 36.12
N LYS A 378 22.75 7.16 35.54
CA LYS A 378 23.07 7.54 34.17
C LYS A 378 24.55 7.83 33.94
N ALA A 379 25.16 8.53 34.89
CA ALA A 379 26.60 8.82 34.85
C ALA A 379 27.41 7.56 34.97
N PHE A 380 27.05 6.67 35.88
CA PHE A 380 27.76 5.41 36.12
C PHE A 380 27.71 4.49 34.89
N ALA A 381 26.56 4.36 34.27
CA ALA A 381 26.43 3.59 33.02
C ALA A 381 27.42 4.07 31.96
N ARG A 382 27.54 5.39 31.77
CA ARG A 382 28.48 6.00 30.79
C ARG A 382 29.93 5.79 31.23
N ILE A 383 30.22 5.88 32.51
CA ILE A 383 31.56 5.61 33.07
C ILE A 383 31.96 4.17 32.77
N LEU A 384 31.09 3.21 33.04
CA LEU A 384 31.38 1.80 32.79
C LEU A 384 31.69 1.52 31.31
N GLU A 385 30.96 2.16 30.37
CA GLU A 385 31.24 2.03 28.95
C GLU A 385 32.54 2.74 28.50
N ARG A 386 32.86 3.87 29.11
CA ARG A 386 34.03 4.68 28.75
C ARG A 386 35.35 4.08 29.25
N GLU A 387 35.36 3.60 30.50
CA GLU A 387 36.58 3.12 31.16
C GLU A 387 36.94 1.68 30.76
N ALA A 388 36.01 0.92 30.17
CA ALA A 388 36.26 -0.46 29.77
C ALA A 388 37.01 -0.57 28.44
N PRO A 389 37.88 -1.58 28.29
CA PRO A 389 38.41 -1.96 26.97
C PRO A 389 37.29 -2.36 26.00
N ARG A 390 37.51 -2.12 24.72
CA ARG A 390 36.51 -2.52 23.70
C ARG A 390 36.94 -3.84 23.04
N PRO A 391 35.96 -4.69 22.68
CA PRO A 391 34.50 -4.51 22.77
C PRO A 391 33.98 -4.74 24.21
N VAL A 392 32.99 -3.95 24.66
CA VAL A 392 32.38 -4.04 25.97
C VAL A 392 30.84 -4.11 25.86
N LEU A 393 30.26 -4.97 26.72
CA LEU A 393 28.83 -5.00 26.94
C LEU A 393 28.56 -4.50 28.36
N VAL A 394 27.74 -3.45 28.47
CA VAL A 394 27.29 -2.89 29.75
C VAL A 394 25.78 -3.03 29.83
N ALA A 395 25.28 -3.46 30.96
CA ALA A 395 23.85 -3.53 31.24
C ALA A 395 23.53 -3.10 32.66
N ARG A 396 22.33 -2.57 32.83
CA ARG A 396 21.72 -2.42 34.15
C ARG A 396 20.73 -3.55 34.37
N MET A 397 20.91 -4.27 35.47
CA MET A 397 20.10 -5.45 35.79
C MET A 397 18.84 -5.05 36.57
N LEU A 398 19.02 -4.44 37.71
CA LEU A 398 17.94 -3.99 38.61
C LEU A 398 18.49 -2.95 39.59
N ALA A 399 17.69 -1.92 39.89
CA ALA A 399 18.04 -0.86 40.86
C ALA A 399 19.46 -0.27 40.63
N ASP A 400 20.42 -0.62 41.47
CA ASP A 400 21.81 -0.18 41.46
C ASP A 400 22.80 -1.23 40.94
N ALA A 401 22.30 -2.34 40.41
CA ALA A 401 23.11 -3.45 39.93
C ALA A 401 23.42 -3.30 38.41
N PHE A 402 24.72 -3.35 38.11
CA PHE A 402 25.23 -3.28 36.73
C PHE A 402 26.03 -4.53 36.39
N LEU A 403 26.01 -4.87 35.13
CA LEU A 403 26.77 -5.98 34.55
C LEU A 403 27.68 -5.45 33.45
N VAL A 404 28.92 -5.98 33.46
CA VAL A 404 29.89 -5.66 32.41
C VAL A 404 30.53 -6.95 31.93
N LEU A 405 30.65 -7.11 30.59
CA LEU A 405 31.32 -8.24 29.96
C LEU A 405 32.27 -7.71 28.90
N PHE A 406 33.54 -8.09 28.97
CA PHE A 406 34.53 -7.74 27.96
C PHE A 406 35.71 -8.73 27.94
N PRO A 407 36.42 -8.86 26.80
CA PRO A 407 37.66 -9.60 26.74
C PRO A 407 38.81 -8.81 27.43
N TYR A 408 39.71 -9.52 28.10
CA TYR A 408 40.82 -8.91 28.79
C TYR A 408 42.16 -9.63 28.50
N LYS A 409 43.30 -8.97 28.77
CA LYS A 409 44.62 -9.54 28.51
C LYS A 409 45.27 -10.14 29.75
N GLY A 410 44.96 -9.63 30.94
CA GLY A 410 45.49 -10.08 32.21
C GLY A 410 44.62 -9.59 33.38
N LYS A 411 44.67 -10.25 34.53
CA LYS A 411 43.85 -9.89 35.72
C LYS A 411 44.12 -8.48 36.23
N GLU A 412 45.31 -7.95 35.98
CA GLU A 412 45.70 -6.58 36.32
C GLU A 412 44.85 -5.55 35.58
N GLU A 413 44.46 -5.84 34.32
CA GLU A 413 43.57 -4.98 33.55
C GLU A 413 42.17 -4.89 34.18
N LEU A 414 41.65 -6.01 34.71
CA LEU A 414 40.36 -6.04 35.40
C LEU A 414 40.41 -5.22 36.70
N VAL A 415 41.52 -5.29 37.45
CA VAL A 415 41.75 -4.47 38.64
C VAL A 415 41.84 -3.00 38.29
N THR A 416 42.62 -2.65 37.27
CA THR A 416 42.75 -1.27 36.77
C THR A 416 41.40 -0.70 36.34
N TYR A 417 40.59 -1.50 35.69
CA TYR A 417 39.22 -1.10 35.28
C TYR A 417 38.34 -0.86 36.53
N CYS A 418 38.39 -1.72 37.54
CA CYS A 418 37.68 -1.54 38.81
C CYS A 418 38.05 -0.23 39.51
N GLU A 419 39.35 0.09 39.55
CA GLU A 419 39.85 1.35 40.12
C GLU A 419 39.45 2.57 39.30
N ALA A 420 39.48 2.44 37.95
CA ALA A 420 39.15 3.52 37.05
C ALA A 420 37.69 3.95 37.19
N TYR A 421 36.72 3.03 37.08
CA TYR A 421 35.31 3.41 37.21
C TYR A 421 34.95 3.87 38.63
N SER A 422 35.60 3.30 39.70
CA SER A 422 35.38 3.76 41.06
C SER A 422 35.89 5.20 41.27
N ARG A 423 37.07 5.51 40.75
CA ARG A 423 37.64 6.86 40.79
C ARG A 423 36.80 7.85 39.98
N ALA A 424 36.36 7.45 38.80
CA ALA A 424 35.54 8.30 37.92
C ALA A 424 34.17 8.60 38.54
N LEU A 425 33.52 7.61 39.20
CA LEU A 425 32.25 7.81 39.89
C LEU A 425 32.39 8.77 41.08
N ASN A 426 33.43 8.59 41.90
CA ASN A 426 33.70 9.50 43.02
C ASN A 426 34.01 10.91 42.54
N GLY A 427 34.77 11.05 41.42
CA GLY A 427 34.98 12.34 40.76
C GLY A 427 33.68 12.99 40.27
N PHE A 428 32.73 12.22 39.77
CA PHE A 428 31.41 12.72 39.38
C PHE A 428 30.63 13.23 40.61
N ILE A 429 30.62 12.50 41.72
CA ILE A 429 29.93 12.89 42.97
C ILE A 429 30.54 14.22 43.49
N VAL A 430 31.86 14.30 43.57
CA VAL A 430 32.58 15.51 44.02
C VAL A 430 32.29 16.70 43.09
N SER A 431 32.22 16.51 41.80
CA SER A 431 31.92 17.59 40.82
C SER A 431 30.53 18.21 40.99
N ARG A 432 29.65 17.55 41.74
CA ARG A 432 28.31 18.03 42.09
C ARG A 432 28.24 18.65 43.51
N GLU A 433 29.39 18.97 44.08
CA GLU A 433 29.50 19.54 45.42
C GLU A 433 28.90 18.63 46.54
N GLN A 434 28.77 17.34 46.25
CA GLN A 434 28.23 16.36 47.19
C GLN A 434 29.35 15.75 48.01
N ASN A 435 29.30 15.95 49.32
CA ASN A 435 30.25 15.35 50.25
C ASN A 435 29.76 13.97 50.69
N TYR A 436 29.60 13.04 49.72
CA TYR A 436 29.17 11.66 49.92
C TYR A 436 30.14 10.70 49.26
N GLN A 437 30.57 9.67 49.99
CA GLN A 437 31.39 8.58 49.42
C GLN A 437 30.50 7.37 49.19
N LEU A 438 30.39 6.95 47.94
CA LEU A 438 29.67 5.73 47.57
C LEU A 438 30.67 4.59 47.36
N GLU A 439 30.44 3.51 48.06
CA GLU A 439 31.26 2.29 47.90
C GLU A 439 30.67 1.43 46.78
N LEU A 440 31.52 1.04 45.83
CA LEU A 440 31.20 0.05 44.80
C LEU A 440 31.73 -1.32 45.20
N ARG A 441 30.94 -2.35 44.92
CA ARG A 441 31.38 -3.74 45.08
C ARG A 441 31.23 -4.49 43.78
N SER A 442 32.24 -5.26 43.43
CA SER A 442 32.30 -5.97 42.17
C SER A 442 32.74 -7.41 42.35
N GLY A 443 31.87 -8.32 41.96
CA GLY A 443 32.23 -9.74 41.82
C GLY A 443 32.67 -9.98 40.36
N ILE A 444 33.80 -10.62 40.19
CA ILE A 444 34.43 -10.86 38.88
C ILE A 444 34.49 -12.35 38.62
N CYS A 445 33.94 -12.81 37.54
CA CYS A 445 34.09 -14.18 37.05
C CYS A 445 34.84 -14.19 35.73
N CYS A 446 36.04 -14.74 35.73
CA CYS A 446 36.81 -15.04 34.54
C CYS A 446 36.30 -16.35 33.92
N VAL A 447 36.03 -16.35 32.62
CA VAL A 447 35.46 -17.51 31.93
C VAL A 447 36.38 -18.70 31.99
N GLU A 448 37.68 -18.50 31.84
CA GLU A 448 38.72 -19.51 31.85
C GLU A 448 38.98 -20.11 33.25
N ASP A 449 38.71 -19.36 34.30
CA ASP A 449 38.85 -19.86 35.71
C ASP A 449 37.56 -20.55 36.19
N SER A 450 36.54 -20.59 35.37
CA SER A 450 35.24 -21.12 35.73
C SER A 450 34.82 -22.27 34.80
N ASP A 451 33.97 -23.15 35.30
CA ASP A 451 33.28 -24.17 34.51
C ASP A 451 31.98 -23.65 33.87
N ALA A 452 31.83 -22.33 33.78
CA ALA A 452 30.65 -21.69 33.24
C ALA A 452 30.69 -21.63 31.70
N SER A 453 29.62 -22.09 31.07
CA SER A 453 29.48 -22.12 29.61
C SER A 453 28.53 -21.06 29.08
N ASP A 454 27.73 -20.43 29.92
CA ASP A 454 26.68 -19.47 29.55
C ASP A 454 26.68 -18.24 30.51
N ILE A 455 26.01 -17.17 30.06
CA ILE A 455 25.96 -15.88 30.77
C ILE A 455 25.32 -16.01 32.15
N ASN A 456 24.29 -16.84 32.31
CA ASN A 456 23.63 -16.99 33.62
C ASN A 456 24.57 -17.64 34.62
N SER A 457 25.28 -18.69 34.20
CA SER A 457 26.27 -19.38 35.03
C SER A 457 27.45 -18.46 35.43
N LEU A 458 27.92 -17.61 34.48
CA LEU A 458 28.97 -16.61 34.80
C LEU A 458 28.46 -15.57 35.79
N LEU A 459 27.21 -15.09 35.60
CA LEU A 459 26.58 -14.14 36.51
C LEU A 459 26.41 -14.71 37.92
N ASP A 460 25.98 -15.96 38.05
CA ASP A 460 25.84 -16.61 39.34
C ASP A 460 27.17 -16.68 40.08
N ARG A 461 28.27 -17.01 39.38
CA ARG A 461 29.62 -17.06 39.94
C ARG A 461 30.16 -15.68 40.34
N ALA A 462 29.93 -14.67 39.47
CA ALA A 462 30.28 -13.29 39.81
C ALA A 462 29.51 -12.81 41.05
N ASN A 463 28.21 -13.15 41.15
CA ASN A 463 27.41 -12.85 42.35
C ASN A 463 27.86 -13.60 43.58
N MET A 464 28.37 -14.84 43.48
CA MET A 464 28.98 -15.55 44.58
C MET A 464 30.21 -14.80 45.10
N ALA A 465 31.10 -14.37 44.20
CA ALA A 465 32.26 -13.57 44.58
C ALA A 465 31.84 -12.25 45.26
N LEU A 466 30.84 -11.55 44.67
CA LEU A 466 30.30 -10.30 45.21
C LEU A 466 29.80 -10.45 46.66
N LYS A 467 29.06 -11.54 46.97
CA LYS A 467 28.52 -11.83 48.31
C LYS A 467 29.60 -12.12 49.35
N THR A 468 30.80 -12.52 48.98
CA THR A 468 31.90 -12.82 49.91
C THR A 468 32.69 -11.58 50.33
N ILE A 469 32.43 -10.41 49.73
CA ILE A 469 33.07 -9.15 50.11
C ILE A 469 32.51 -8.68 51.46
N LYS A 470 33.37 -8.63 52.50
CA LYS A 470 32.98 -8.25 53.87
C LYS A 470 32.70 -6.75 53.99
N MET A 471 31.88 -6.39 55.01
CA MET A 471 31.36 -5.01 55.20
C MET A 471 32.39 -3.97 55.67
N LYS A 472 33.59 -4.30 56.09
CA LYS A 472 34.62 -3.34 56.57
C LYS A 472 36.02 -3.71 56.06
N GLY A 473 36.68 -2.77 55.38
CA GLY A 473 38.13 -2.79 55.14
C GLY A 473 38.66 -3.78 54.11
N ALA A 474 37.80 -4.36 53.29
CA ALA A 474 38.20 -5.32 52.27
C ALA A 474 38.19 -4.67 50.87
N ALA A 475 38.89 -5.28 49.93
CA ALA A 475 38.93 -4.88 48.53
C ALA A 475 37.52 -4.67 47.97
N GLN A 476 37.34 -3.62 47.15
CA GLN A 476 36.08 -3.27 46.50
C GLN A 476 35.67 -4.28 45.40
N TRP A 477 36.53 -5.26 45.09
CA TRP A 477 36.30 -6.32 44.12
C TRP A 477 36.83 -7.65 44.61
N LYS A 478 36.25 -8.72 44.08
CA LYS A 478 36.69 -10.08 44.35
C LYS A 478 36.51 -10.98 43.16
N PHE A 479 37.54 -11.75 42.85
CA PHE A 479 37.47 -12.77 41.81
C PHE A 479 36.76 -14.01 42.35
N TYR A 480 35.94 -14.62 41.50
CA TYR A 480 35.37 -15.93 41.75
C TYR A 480 36.49 -16.99 41.80
N ASP A 481 36.39 -17.85 42.76
CA ASP A 481 37.22 -19.04 42.93
C ASP A 481 36.29 -20.24 43.18
N ARG A 482 36.65 -21.40 42.63
CA ARG A 482 35.88 -22.65 42.80
C ARG A 482 35.64 -23.00 44.26
N THR A 483 36.60 -22.72 45.15
CA THR A 483 36.48 -22.94 46.61
C THR A 483 35.28 -22.17 47.20
N MET A 484 34.87 -21.05 46.63
CA MET A 484 33.69 -20.29 47.07
C MET A 484 32.39 -21.05 46.84
N ARG A 485 32.28 -21.76 45.71
CA ARG A 485 31.15 -22.61 45.41
C ARG A 485 31.06 -23.79 46.34
N ASP A 486 32.22 -24.46 46.54
CA ASP A 486 32.29 -25.63 47.40
C ASP A 486 31.92 -25.27 48.83
N LYS A 487 32.40 -24.12 49.30
CA LYS A 487 32.04 -23.60 50.64
C LYS A 487 30.53 -23.32 50.75
N LEU A 488 29.92 -22.68 49.73
CA LEU A 488 28.48 -22.38 49.74
C LEU A 488 27.63 -23.65 49.71
N LEU A 489 28.03 -24.65 48.92
CA LEU A 489 27.34 -25.94 48.88
C LEU A 489 27.46 -26.64 50.21
N ARG A 490 28.65 -26.56 50.85
CA ARG A 490 28.90 -27.10 52.20
C ARG A 490 28.03 -26.42 53.26
N GLU A 491 27.99 -25.07 53.28
CA GLU A 491 27.10 -24.31 54.16
C GLU A 491 25.64 -24.72 54.00
N LYS A 492 25.18 -24.90 52.76
CA LYS A 492 23.80 -25.31 52.45
C LYS A 492 23.50 -26.76 52.89
N ASP A 493 24.42 -27.66 52.69
CA ASP A 493 24.29 -29.04 53.18
C ASP A 493 24.13 -29.06 54.72
N LEU A 494 24.97 -28.31 55.46
CA LEU A 494 24.86 -28.19 56.88
C LEU A 494 23.54 -27.56 57.34
N GLU A 495 23.07 -26.50 56.67
CA GLU A 495 21.74 -25.86 56.92
C GLU A 495 20.57 -26.83 56.74
N ILE A 496 20.60 -27.67 55.76
CA ILE A 496 19.52 -28.64 55.48
C ILE A 496 19.49 -29.71 56.56
N ARG A 497 20.66 -30.09 57.09
CA ARG A 497 20.80 -31.21 58.01
C ARG A 497 20.68 -30.84 59.51
N MET A 498 20.95 -29.56 59.88
CA MET A 498 21.08 -29.09 61.24
C MET A 498 19.91 -29.43 62.17
N GLU A 499 18.64 -29.21 61.70
CA GLU A 499 17.44 -29.51 62.53
C GLU A 499 17.28 -31.00 62.75
N LYS A 500 17.49 -31.81 61.72
CA LYS A 500 17.40 -33.25 61.78
C LYS A 500 18.55 -33.82 62.68
N ALA A 501 19.75 -33.31 62.49
CA ALA A 501 20.94 -33.71 63.28
C ALA A 501 20.74 -33.46 64.78
N LEU A 502 20.07 -32.34 65.13
CA LEU A 502 19.74 -32.07 66.54
C LEU A 502 18.71 -33.07 67.08
N ALA A 503 17.67 -33.39 66.27
CA ALA A 503 16.64 -34.35 66.67
C ALA A 503 17.18 -35.79 66.77
N ASP A 504 18.06 -36.18 65.86
CA ASP A 504 18.65 -37.52 65.76
C ASP A 504 19.82 -37.73 66.77
N GLY A 505 20.20 -36.69 67.57
CA GLY A 505 21.24 -36.80 68.59
C GLY A 505 22.66 -36.82 68.00
N GLU A 506 22.88 -36.28 66.81
CA GLU A 506 24.22 -36.19 66.22
C GLU A 506 25.14 -35.19 66.94
N PHE A 507 24.58 -34.25 67.74
CA PHE A 507 25.36 -33.32 68.57
C PHE A 507 25.69 -33.93 69.86
N LEU A 508 26.99 -33.96 70.16
CA LEU A 508 27.55 -34.57 71.36
C LEU A 508 28.22 -33.51 72.25
N VAL A 509 28.06 -33.66 73.54
CA VAL A 509 28.74 -32.81 74.51
C VAL A 509 30.06 -33.47 74.89
N TYR A 510 31.17 -32.81 74.64
CA TYR A 510 32.51 -33.20 75.10
C TYR A 510 32.93 -32.26 76.21
N ILE A 511 33.52 -32.81 77.27
CA ILE A 511 34.02 -32.01 78.38
C ILE A 511 35.54 -31.97 78.27
N GLN A 512 36.09 -30.77 78.14
CA GLN A 512 37.54 -30.56 78.24
C GLN A 512 37.90 -30.20 79.68
N PRO A 513 38.65 -31.07 80.37
CA PRO A 513 38.98 -30.79 81.73
C PRO A 513 39.99 -29.66 81.89
N LYS A 514 39.77 -28.79 82.88
CA LYS A 514 40.67 -27.71 83.27
C LYS A 514 41.30 -28.04 84.60
N TYR A 515 42.61 -27.87 84.68
CA TYR A 515 43.39 -28.21 85.88
C TYR A 515 44.09 -26.96 86.48
N TRP A 516 44.18 -26.90 87.80
CA TRP A 516 45.00 -25.90 88.47
C TRP A 516 46.47 -26.16 88.14
N VAL A 517 47.21 -25.17 87.67
CA VAL A 517 48.59 -25.32 87.19
C VAL A 517 49.53 -25.78 88.35
N GLY A 518 49.36 -25.26 89.57
CA GLY A 518 50.20 -25.57 90.68
C GLY A 518 49.94 -26.95 91.33
N THR A 519 48.68 -27.31 91.53
CA THR A 519 48.25 -28.53 92.23
C THR A 519 47.92 -29.68 91.29
N ARG A 520 47.79 -29.45 90.02
CA ARG A 520 47.28 -30.40 89.01
C ARG A 520 45.91 -31.00 89.38
N ALA A 521 45.22 -30.41 90.34
CA ALA A 521 43.86 -30.81 90.70
C ALA A 521 42.87 -30.34 89.63
N LEU A 522 41.79 -31.10 89.41
CA LEU A 522 40.73 -30.75 88.48
C LEU A 522 40.07 -29.44 88.95
N ALA A 523 40.11 -28.41 88.13
CA ALA A 523 39.54 -27.07 88.37
C ALA A 523 38.13 -26.91 87.81
N GLY A 524 37.76 -27.73 86.85
CA GLY A 524 36.50 -27.63 86.13
C GLY A 524 36.57 -28.26 84.77
N GLY A 525 35.57 -27.99 83.93
CA GLY A 525 35.54 -28.44 82.54
C GLY A 525 34.83 -27.46 81.67
N GLU A 526 35.21 -27.40 80.40
CA GLU A 526 34.53 -26.65 79.37
C GLU A 526 33.72 -27.61 78.55
N ALA A 527 32.43 -27.32 78.40
CA ALA A 527 31.53 -28.09 77.54
C ALA A 527 31.65 -27.61 76.09
N LEU A 528 32.11 -28.50 75.27
CA LEU A 528 32.35 -28.24 73.85
C LEU A 528 31.44 -29.11 72.97
N VAL A 529 30.66 -28.50 72.07
CA VAL A 529 29.83 -29.22 71.12
C VAL A 529 30.70 -29.91 70.05
N ARG A 530 30.34 -31.15 69.74
CA ARG A 530 30.89 -31.90 68.58
C ARG A 530 29.73 -32.43 67.77
N TRP A 531 29.77 -32.23 66.47
CA TRP A 531 28.77 -32.82 65.57
C TRP A 531 29.34 -34.08 64.94
N LYS A 532 28.78 -35.23 65.29
CA LYS A 532 29.14 -36.53 64.73
C LYS A 532 28.10 -36.93 63.70
N SER A 533 28.36 -36.57 62.44
CA SER A 533 27.50 -36.95 61.33
C SER A 533 27.68 -38.42 60.94
N PRO A 534 26.61 -39.18 60.64
CA PRO A 534 26.73 -40.59 60.23
C PRO A 534 27.54 -40.73 58.93
N ASP A 535 27.43 -39.77 58.02
CA ASP A 535 28.04 -39.87 56.68
C ASP A 535 29.43 -39.19 56.61
N GLN A 536 29.68 -38.17 57.39
CA GLN A 536 30.88 -37.32 57.31
C GLN A 536 31.83 -37.38 58.51
N GLY A 537 31.46 -38.17 59.48
CA GLY A 537 32.26 -38.28 60.73
C GLY A 537 32.14 -37.02 61.60
N PHE A 538 33.22 -36.67 62.32
CA PHE A 538 33.24 -35.48 63.18
C PHE A 538 33.45 -34.21 62.38
N LEU A 539 32.44 -33.31 62.44
CA LEU A 539 32.51 -31.97 61.85
C LEU A 539 33.13 -30.98 62.81
N SER A 540 34.01 -30.12 62.31
CA SER A 540 34.67 -29.11 63.13
C SER A 540 33.68 -28.03 63.60
N PRO A 541 33.68 -27.62 64.86
CA PRO A 541 32.88 -26.47 65.33
C PRO A 541 33.10 -25.22 64.51
N GLY A 542 34.30 -24.98 64.01
CA GLY A 542 34.61 -23.84 63.12
C GLY A 542 33.91 -23.87 61.79
N GLU A 543 33.33 -25.03 61.38
CA GLU A 543 32.54 -25.12 60.12
C GLU A 543 31.07 -24.76 60.34
N PHE A 544 30.46 -25.18 61.45
CA PHE A 544 29.00 -25.03 61.60
C PHE A 544 28.62 -23.91 62.60
N ILE A 545 29.42 -23.58 63.64
CA ILE A 545 29.05 -22.50 64.56
C ILE A 545 28.83 -21.16 63.88
N PRO A 546 29.75 -20.64 63.03
CA PRO A 546 29.51 -19.36 62.33
C PRO A 546 28.26 -19.34 61.44
N LEU A 547 27.90 -20.51 60.87
CA LEU A 547 26.71 -20.68 60.11
C LEU A 547 25.45 -20.65 60.99
N PHE A 548 25.49 -21.35 62.16
CA PHE A 548 24.38 -21.39 63.09
C PHE A 548 24.16 -20.05 63.82
N GLU A 549 25.18 -19.25 64.00
CA GLU A 549 25.08 -17.87 64.48
C GLU A 549 24.35 -17.02 63.42
N LYS A 550 24.75 -17.14 62.17
CA LYS A 550 24.18 -16.38 61.03
C LYS A 550 22.70 -16.69 60.83
N ASN A 551 22.27 -17.96 60.95
CA ASN A 551 20.89 -18.39 60.75
C ASN A 551 20.07 -18.49 62.04
N ARG A 552 20.66 -18.10 63.19
CA ARG A 552 20.07 -18.13 64.54
C ARG A 552 19.80 -19.55 65.12
N PHE A 553 20.21 -20.59 64.41
CA PHE A 553 20.09 -21.97 64.95
C PHE A 553 20.97 -22.20 66.20
N ILE A 554 22.00 -21.37 66.39
CA ILE A 554 22.87 -21.41 67.57
C ILE A 554 22.07 -21.40 68.88
N VAL A 555 20.95 -20.66 68.95
CA VAL A 555 20.10 -20.60 70.16
C VAL A 555 19.52 -21.98 70.52
N LYS A 556 19.09 -22.77 69.54
CA LYS A 556 18.58 -24.13 69.74
C LYS A 556 19.70 -25.06 70.17
N LEU A 557 20.88 -24.92 69.60
CA LEU A 557 22.05 -25.69 69.93
C LEU A 557 22.52 -25.36 71.33
N ASP A 558 22.56 -24.10 71.77
CA ASP A 558 22.90 -23.67 73.11
C ASP A 558 21.93 -24.22 74.17
N GLN A 559 20.63 -24.19 73.87
CA GLN A 559 19.61 -24.77 74.74
C GLN A 559 19.79 -26.28 74.90
N PHE A 560 20.09 -26.98 73.77
CA PHE A 560 20.45 -28.40 73.81
C PHE A 560 21.70 -28.65 74.70
N MET A 561 22.77 -27.87 74.44
CA MET A 561 24.03 -27.97 75.23
C MET A 561 23.79 -27.75 76.74
N PHE A 562 23.05 -26.67 77.02
CA PHE A 562 22.73 -26.37 78.44
C PHE A 562 21.96 -27.51 79.10
N THR A 563 20.90 -28.01 78.46
CA THR A 563 20.09 -29.13 79.01
C THR A 563 20.91 -30.40 79.18
N SER A 564 21.75 -30.71 78.18
CA SER A 564 22.62 -31.90 78.23
C SER A 564 23.66 -31.81 79.30
N VAL A 565 24.28 -30.65 79.48
CA VAL A 565 25.27 -30.43 80.55
C VAL A 565 24.60 -30.53 81.92
N CYS A 566 23.43 -29.96 82.16
CA CYS A 566 22.67 -30.10 83.41
C CYS A 566 22.32 -31.56 83.66
N GLY A 567 21.93 -32.32 82.66
CA GLY A 567 21.69 -33.77 82.80
C GLY A 567 22.92 -34.55 83.17
N LEU A 568 24.07 -34.25 82.58
CA LEU A 568 25.36 -34.87 82.92
C LEU A 568 25.78 -34.53 84.40
N LEU A 569 25.65 -33.28 84.78
CA LEU A 569 25.96 -32.87 86.19
C LEU A 569 25.04 -33.57 87.19
N ARG A 570 23.77 -33.75 86.87
CA ARG A 570 22.84 -34.50 87.73
C ARG A 570 23.26 -35.97 87.87
N GLN A 571 23.60 -36.63 86.74
CA GLN A 571 24.08 -38.01 86.74
C GLN A 571 25.35 -38.17 87.58
N TRP A 572 26.29 -37.22 87.49
CA TRP A 572 27.51 -37.26 88.32
C TRP A 572 27.22 -37.11 89.83
N LEU A 573 26.32 -36.18 90.19
CA LEU A 573 25.86 -36.01 91.56
C LEU A 573 25.19 -37.26 92.08
N ASP A 574 24.31 -37.89 91.33
CA ASP A 574 23.62 -39.12 91.71
C ASP A 574 24.59 -40.32 91.85
N ALA A 575 25.67 -40.32 91.06
CA ALA A 575 26.75 -41.30 91.15
C ALA A 575 27.78 -41.01 92.23
N GLY A 576 27.60 -39.96 93.06
CA GLY A 576 28.52 -39.58 94.14
C GLY A 576 29.83 -38.94 93.66
N ILE A 577 29.87 -38.53 92.37
CA ILE A 577 31.03 -37.83 91.83
C ILE A 577 30.82 -36.34 92.11
N PRO A 578 31.71 -35.67 92.87
CA PRO A 578 31.54 -34.24 93.11
C PRO A 578 31.66 -33.46 91.83
N PRO A 579 30.70 -32.52 91.54
CA PRO A 579 30.83 -31.67 90.34
C PRO A 579 32.13 -30.88 90.48
N PRO A 580 32.82 -30.65 89.36
CA PRO A 580 34.01 -29.82 89.35
C PRO A 580 33.66 -28.42 89.86
N VAL A 581 34.26 -28.01 91.01
CA VAL A 581 34.02 -26.68 91.60
C VAL A 581 34.73 -25.64 90.72
N GLY A 582 33.98 -24.98 89.90
CA GLY A 582 34.48 -23.89 89.05
C GLY A 582 33.32 -23.24 88.25
N GLN A 583 32.90 -22.07 88.72
CA GLN A 583 31.93 -21.26 88.04
C GLN A 583 32.38 -21.00 86.61
N ARG A 584 31.57 -21.38 85.69
CA ARG A 584 31.14 -20.85 84.35
C ARG A 584 30.89 -21.98 83.39
N VAL A 585 29.63 -22.34 83.29
CA VAL A 585 29.11 -23.16 82.20
C VAL A 585 28.78 -22.24 81.00
N ALA A 586 29.20 -20.99 81.08
CA ALA A 586 28.67 -20.01 80.13
C ALA A 586 29.68 -18.97 79.62
N ASP A 587 30.73 -19.41 78.98
CA ASP A 587 31.49 -18.47 78.12
C ASP A 587 31.57 -18.96 76.67
N ALA A 588 30.53 -19.66 76.17
CA ALA A 588 30.41 -20.04 74.77
C ALA A 588 29.33 -19.24 74.05
N VAL A 589 28.87 -18.11 74.59
CA VAL A 589 27.96 -17.22 73.92
C VAL A 589 28.62 -15.85 73.80
N PRO A 590 29.13 -15.45 72.66
CA PRO A 590 29.37 -14.03 72.38
C PRO A 590 28.04 -13.32 72.44
N HIS A 591 27.88 -12.33 73.31
CA HIS A 591 26.75 -11.44 73.36
C HIS A 591 26.48 -10.88 71.95
N ALA A 592 25.21 -11.01 71.44
CA ALA A 592 24.68 -10.39 70.23
C ALA A 592 24.62 -8.85 70.32
#